data_cc52e9e98017d3ade4c5a6b58b1c9f31
#
_entry.id   cc52e9e98017d3ade4c5a6b58b1c9f31
#
_cell.length_a   1.000
_cell.length_b   1.000
_cell.length_c   1.000
_cell.angle_alpha   90.00
_cell.angle_beta   90.00
_cell.angle_gamma   90.00
#
_symmetry.space_group_name_H-M   'P 1'
#
loop_
_entity.id
_entity.type
_entity.pdbx_description
1 polymer ?
#
loop_
_entity_poly.entity_id
_entity_poly.type
_entity_poly.pdbx_seq_one_letter_code
_entity_poly.pdbx_strand_id
1 'polypeptide(L)'
;LEMSYDQWVNTMKSPDDHLLLLADTRGDAQRLGFKNFTFNFDSAAGIDYVVDVTKPDGQKVKILRMSNGQPFDEHKWYTVAINSYRGNGGGELLTKGAGIPKDSLNSRIIYRSPRDQRYYLMQEIEKMGTVAPKANNNWKFIPENWTKPAATRDSLLLFSHQRNPKDEK
;
A
#
# COMPACT_ATOMS: atom_id res chain seq x y z
N LEU A 1 3.43 -1.91 7.19
CA LEU A 1 2.13 -1.81 6.55
C LEU A 1 1.42 -0.50 6.93
N GLU A 2 1.30 -0.22 8.24
CA GLU A 2 0.65 1.00 8.77
C GLU A 2 1.17 2.27 8.10
N MET A 3 2.49 2.51 8.16
CA MET A 3 3.12 3.67 7.56
C MET A 3 2.81 3.83 6.06
N SER A 4 2.61 2.73 5.32
CA SER A 4 2.22 2.77 3.92
C SER A 4 0.84 3.41 3.73
N TYR A 5 -0.11 3.04 4.58
CA TYR A 5 -1.45 3.64 4.54
C TYR A 5 -1.48 5.07 5.08
N ASP A 6 -0.72 5.36 6.13
CA ASP A 6 -0.61 6.72 6.68
C ASP A 6 -0.06 7.74 5.66
N GLN A 7 0.81 7.27 4.77
CA GLN A 7 1.36 8.11 3.70
C GLN A 7 0.38 8.39 2.54
N TRP A 8 -0.63 7.54 2.36
CA TRP A 8 -1.48 7.55 1.16
C TRP A 8 -2.94 7.82 1.44
N VAL A 9 -3.40 7.48 2.63
CA VAL A 9 -4.81 7.50 3.00
C VAL A 9 -5.07 8.60 4.00
N ASN A 10 -6.01 9.47 3.67
CA ASN A 10 -6.43 10.55 4.54
C ASN A 10 -7.13 10.02 5.80
N THR A 11 -6.95 10.69 6.93
CA THR A 11 -7.81 10.50 8.09
C THR A 11 -9.11 11.25 7.84
N MET A 12 -10.14 10.55 7.38
CA MET A 12 -11.45 11.13 7.09
C MET A 12 -12.17 11.56 8.36
N LYS A 13 -12.74 12.75 8.34
CA LYS A 13 -13.61 13.30 9.40
C LYS A 13 -15.08 13.30 8.99
N SER A 14 -15.35 13.12 7.71
CA SER A 14 -16.66 13.17 7.08
C SER A 14 -16.70 12.25 5.87
N PRO A 15 -17.88 11.71 5.47
CA PRO A 15 -18.04 10.96 4.21
C PRO A 15 -17.69 11.76 2.95
N ASP A 16 -17.66 13.08 3.05
CA ASP A 16 -17.37 14.00 1.93
C ASP A 16 -15.88 14.30 1.77
N ASP A 17 -15.05 13.87 2.72
CA ASP A 17 -13.60 14.00 2.63
C ASP A 17 -13.03 13.13 1.51
N HIS A 18 -11.86 13.50 0.99
CA HIS A 18 -11.09 12.65 0.09
C HIS A 18 -10.54 11.43 0.84
N LEU A 19 -10.57 10.28 0.18
CA LEU A 19 -9.97 9.05 0.69
C LEU A 19 -8.45 9.10 0.61
N LEU A 20 -7.94 9.61 -0.52
CA LEU A 20 -6.50 9.71 -0.75
C LEU A 20 -5.97 11.05 -0.25
N LEU A 21 -4.73 11.07 0.23
CA LEU A 21 -4.03 12.30 0.58
C LEU A 21 -3.70 13.08 -0.68
N LEU A 22 -4.57 14.03 -1.02
CA LEU A 22 -4.39 14.97 -2.11
C LEU A 22 -3.67 16.20 -1.57
N ALA A 23 -2.56 16.59 -2.20
CA ALA A 23 -1.85 17.81 -1.87
C ALA A 23 -1.98 18.82 -3.02
N ASP A 24 -2.25 20.07 -2.68
CA ASP A 24 -2.23 21.17 -3.64
C ASP A 24 -0.77 21.62 -3.87
N THR A 25 -0.05 20.88 -4.74
CA THR A 25 1.39 21.11 -4.91
C THR A 25 1.88 20.84 -6.34
N ARG A 26 3.12 21.20 -6.62
CA ARG A 26 3.75 21.28 -7.96
C ARG A 26 4.53 20.01 -8.32
N GLY A 27 4.39 19.52 -9.56
CA GLY A 27 5.08 18.33 -10.10
C GLY A 27 4.10 17.20 -10.48
N ASP A 28 4.55 16.14 -11.17
CA ASP A 28 3.62 15.13 -11.73
C ASP A 28 2.82 14.33 -10.70
N ALA A 29 3.44 13.89 -9.62
CA ALA A 29 2.71 13.28 -8.51
C ALA A 29 1.81 14.32 -7.82
N GLN A 30 2.27 15.53 -7.76
CA GLN A 30 1.63 16.71 -7.20
C GLN A 30 0.55 17.27 -8.11
N ARG A 31 0.70 17.18 -9.44
CA ARG A 31 -0.33 17.52 -10.42
C ARG A 31 -1.59 16.70 -10.26
N LEU A 32 -1.46 15.46 -9.79
CA LEU A 32 -2.56 14.57 -9.43
C LEU A 32 -3.01 14.75 -7.97
N GLY A 33 -2.39 15.67 -7.22
CA GLY A 33 -2.77 15.96 -5.85
C GLY A 33 -2.24 15.00 -4.79
N PHE A 34 -1.30 14.10 -5.11
CA PHE A 34 -0.74 13.18 -4.13
C PHE A 34 0.41 13.80 -3.34
N LYS A 35 0.40 13.58 -2.03
CA LYS A 35 1.46 14.02 -1.12
C LYS A 35 2.75 13.22 -1.30
N ASN A 36 2.65 11.96 -1.71
CA ASN A 36 3.76 11.02 -1.84
C ASN A 36 3.82 10.37 -3.23
N PHE A 37 4.96 9.77 -3.57
CA PHE A 37 5.12 9.03 -4.82
C PHE A 37 4.29 7.75 -4.82
N THR A 38 3.54 7.51 -5.90
CA THR A 38 2.61 6.37 -6.04
C THR A 38 3.27 5.00 -5.85
N PHE A 39 4.56 4.86 -6.17
CA PHE A 39 5.31 3.62 -6.02
C PHE A 39 5.69 3.25 -4.57
N ASN A 40 5.47 4.14 -3.61
CA ASN A 40 5.77 3.87 -2.19
C ASN A 40 4.58 3.30 -1.42
N PHE A 41 3.53 2.87 -2.11
CA PHE A 41 2.40 2.21 -1.50
C PHE A 41 2.62 0.69 -1.47
N ASP A 42 2.49 0.08 -0.29
CA ASP A 42 2.58 -1.37 -0.11
C ASP A 42 1.28 -1.90 0.51
N SER A 43 0.79 -3.00 -0.04
CA SER A 43 -0.25 -3.84 0.56
C SER A 43 0.34 -5.20 0.95
N ALA A 44 -0.36 -5.95 1.77
CA ALA A 44 0.10 -7.26 2.24
C ALA A 44 -0.80 -8.39 1.71
N ALA A 45 -0.21 -9.54 1.42
CA ALA A 45 -0.90 -10.80 1.19
C ALA A 45 -0.55 -11.77 2.33
N GLY A 46 -1.40 -12.78 2.55
CA GLY A 46 -1.22 -13.77 3.62
C GLY A 46 -1.88 -13.39 4.94
N ILE A 47 -2.37 -12.18 5.06
CA ILE A 47 -3.19 -11.70 6.18
C ILE A 47 -4.48 -11.06 5.66
N ASP A 48 -5.56 -11.18 6.39
CA ASP A 48 -6.81 -10.45 6.15
C ASP A 48 -6.85 -9.26 7.11
N TYR A 49 -7.10 -8.05 6.57
CA TYR A 49 -7.06 -6.84 7.37
C TYR A 49 -8.03 -5.76 6.86
N VAL A 50 -8.28 -4.77 7.68
CA VAL A 50 -9.04 -3.58 7.29
C VAL A 50 -8.22 -2.33 7.56
N VAL A 51 -8.52 -1.28 6.80
CA VAL A 51 -7.93 0.05 6.96
C VAL A 51 -9.03 1.01 7.35
N ASP A 52 -9.07 1.40 8.62
CA ASP A 52 -10.07 2.32 9.16
C ASP A 52 -9.62 3.77 8.92
N VAL A 53 -10.24 4.40 7.95
CA VAL A 53 -9.90 5.77 7.53
C VAL A 53 -10.34 6.84 8.53
N THR A 54 -11.14 6.49 9.54
CA THR A 54 -11.53 7.43 10.61
C THR A 54 -10.48 7.55 11.70
N LYS A 55 -9.49 6.65 11.70
CA LYS A 55 -8.43 6.60 12.69
C LYS A 55 -7.25 7.51 12.30
N PRO A 56 -6.54 8.05 13.28
CA PRO A 56 -5.32 8.81 13.03
C PRO A 56 -4.20 7.90 12.49
N ASP A 57 -3.14 8.54 11.99
CA ASP A 57 -1.93 7.85 11.58
C ASP A 57 -1.39 6.97 12.71
N GLY A 58 -0.88 5.79 12.37
CA GLY A 58 -0.42 4.78 13.32
C GLY A 58 -1.52 3.88 13.91
N GLN A 59 -2.79 4.07 13.51
CA GLN A 59 -3.93 3.32 14.06
C GLN A 59 -4.95 2.89 12.99
N LYS A 60 -4.62 3.05 11.70
CA LYS A 60 -5.55 2.76 10.60
C LYS A 60 -5.69 1.27 10.31
N VAL A 61 -4.59 0.51 10.39
CA VAL A 61 -4.56 -0.90 9.99
C VAL A 61 -4.95 -1.80 11.16
N LYS A 62 -5.95 -2.65 10.94
CA LYS A 62 -6.34 -3.71 11.87
C LYS A 62 -6.25 -5.06 11.17
N ILE A 63 -5.29 -5.90 11.60
CA ILE A 63 -5.17 -7.28 11.14
C ILE A 63 -6.28 -8.10 11.80
N LEU A 64 -7.03 -8.85 11.00
CA LEU A 64 -8.16 -9.65 11.47
C LEU A 64 -7.73 -11.10 11.73
N ARG A 65 -6.92 -11.65 10.82
CA ARG A 65 -6.44 -13.04 10.88
C ARG A 65 -5.39 -13.30 9.79
N MET A 66 -4.81 -14.47 9.81
CA MET A 66 -4.08 -15.02 8.64
C MET A 66 -5.08 -15.37 7.52
N SER A 67 -4.70 -15.22 6.25
CA SER A 67 -5.59 -15.54 5.11
C SER A 67 -5.93 -17.03 4.98
N ASN A 68 -5.22 -17.89 5.69
CA ASN A 68 -5.56 -19.31 5.82
C ASN A 68 -6.58 -19.62 6.92
N GLY A 69 -7.15 -18.57 7.55
CA GLY A 69 -8.16 -18.66 8.61
C GLY A 69 -7.60 -18.79 10.03
N GLN A 70 -6.29 -18.96 10.20
CA GLN A 70 -5.68 -19.04 11.54
C GLN A 70 -5.67 -17.66 12.22
N PRO A 71 -5.71 -17.62 13.56
CA PRO A 71 -5.53 -16.37 14.29
C PRO A 71 -4.17 -15.73 13.95
N PHE A 72 -4.16 -14.40 13.85
CA PHE A 72 -2.92 -13.65 13.82
C PHE A 72 -2.42 -13.46 15.27
N ASP A 73 -1.16 -13.81 15.49
CA ASP A 73 -0.52 -13.68 16.81
C ASP A 73 0.55 -12.59 16.75
N GLU A 74 0.34 -11.50 17.44
CA GLU A 74 1.25 -10.33 17.47
C GLU A 74 2.62 -10.65 18.13
N HIS A 75 2.70 -11.72 18.90
CA HIS A 75 3.92 -12.14 19.59
C HIS A 75 4.74 -13.18 18.80
N LYS A 76 4.23 -13.60 17.64
CA LYS A 76 4.88 -14.61 16.81
C LYS A 76 5.74 -13.95 15.72
N TRP A 77 6.86 -14.57 15.41
CA TRP A 77 7.67 -14.21 14.25
C TRP A 77 7.11 -14.80 12.97
N TYR A 78 7.03 -13.97 11.93
CA TYR A 78 6.57 -14.37 10.60
C TYR A 78 7.67 -14.11 9.57
N THR A 79 7.78 -15.03 8.61
CA THR A 79 8.61 -14.82 7.42
C THR A 79 7.82 -14.04 6.40
N VAL A 80 8.39 -12.94 5.90
CA VAL A 80 7.76 -12.05 4.94
C VAL A 80 8.60 -11.99 3.67
N ALA A 81 8.00 -12.25 2.51
CA ALA A 81 8.61 -12.02 1.22
C ALA A 81 8.42 -10.55 0.81
N ILE A 82 9.52 -9.87 0.53
CA ILE A 82 9.53 -8.47 0.08
C ILE A 82 10.58 -8.27 -1.01
N ASN A 83 10.45 -7.20 -1.80
CA ASN A 83 11.48 -6.88 -2.78
C ASN A 83 12.77 -6.33 -2.12
N SER A 84 13.87 -6.36 -2.87
CA SER A 84 15.19 -5.92 -2.36
C SER A 84 15.24 -4.43 -2.00
N TYR A 85 14.47 -3.58 -2.69
CA TYR A 85 14.37 -2.16 -2.37
C TYR A 85 13.84 -1.97 -0.94
N ARG A 86 12.71 -2.62 -0.61
CA ARG A 86 12.15 -2.60 0.75
C ARG A 86 13.06 -3.28 1.76
N GLY A 87 13.61 -4.44 1.42
CA GLY A 87 14.53 -5.20 2.28
C GLY A 87 15.78 -4.42 2.67
N ASN A 88 16.25 -3.52 1.82
CA ASN A 88 17.38 -2.64 2.09
C ASN A 88 16.98 -1.30 2.76
N GLY A 89 15.74 -1.16 3.19
CA GLY A 89 15.23 0.03 3.88
C GLY A 89 14.67 1.11 2.96
N GLY A 90 14.49 0.82 1.66
CA GLY A 90 13.93 1.76 0.70
C GLY A 90 12.48 2.14 1.05
N GLY A 91 12.16 3.44 0.95
CA GLY A 91 10.87 4.00 1.34
C GLY A 91 10.61 4.04 2.84
N GLU A 92 11.63 3.70 3.66
CA GLU A 92 11.63 3.82 5.12
C GLU A 92 10.56 2.98 5.86
N LEU A 93 9.81 2.09 5.16
CA LEU A 93 8.74 1.30 5.76
C LEU A 93 9.23 0.31 6.82
N LEU A 94 10.43 -0.27 6.63
CA LEU A 94 11.05 -1.15 7.63
C LEU A 94 11.77 -0.37 8.73
N THR A 95 12.42 0.73 8.38
CA THR A 95 13.23 1.51 9.34
C THR A 95 12.36 2.42 10.20
N LYS A 96 11.71 3.41 9.61
CA LYS A 96 10.82 4.31 10.35
C LYS A 96 9.49 3.65 10.71
N GLY A 97 8.89 2.90 9.77
CA GLY A 97 7.58 2.30 9.97
C GLY A 97 7.58 1.12 10.94
N ALA A 98 8.56 0.22 10.86
CA ALA A 98 8.68 -0.93 11.74
C ALA A 98 9.73 -0.76 12.85
N GLY A 99 10.43 0.37 12.89
CA GLY A 99 11.43 0.65 13.93
C GLY A 99 12.69 -0.23 13.86
N ILE A 100 12.97 -0.85 12.71
CA ILE A 100 14.13 -1.73 12.56
C ILE A 100 15.36 -0.88 12.26
N PRO A 101 16.42 -0.93 13.08
CA PRO A 101 17.68 -0.23 12.77
C PRO A 101 18.23 -0.63 11.41
N LYS A 102 18.68 0.35 10.62
CA LYS A 102 19.12 0.12 9.23
C LYS A 102 20.29 -0.87 9.12
N ASP A 103 21.20 -0.84 10.06
CA ASP A 103 22.36 -1.73 10.15
C ASP A 103 21.98 -3.17 10.48
N SER A 104 20.83 -3.40 11.12
CA SER A 104 20.32 -4.73 11.46
C SER A 104 19.42 -5.37 10.39
N LEU A 105 19.09 -4.66 9.29
CA LEU A 105 18.24 -5.21 8.23
C LEU A 105 18.85 -6.46 7.60
N ASN A 106 20.16 -6.46 7.32
CA ASN A 106 20.83 -7.59 6.68
C ASN A 106 20.81 -8.86 7.54
N SER A 107 20.93 -8.75 8.87
CA SER A 107 20.90 -9.90 9.77
C SER A 107 19.53 -10.58 9.89
N ARG A 108 18.48 -9.89 9.44
CA ARG A 108 17.10 -10.41 9.41
C ARG A 108 16.74 -11.13 8.11
N ILE A 109 17.63 -11.09 7.11
CA ILE A 109 17.39 -11.76 5.82
C ILE A 109 17.73 -13.23 5.96
N ILE A 110 16.72 -14.07 5.84
CA ILE A 110 16.88 -15.53 5.90
C ILE A 110 17.10 -16.17 4.53
N TYR A 111 16.71 -15.48 3.45
CA TYR A 111 16.90 -15.95 2.08
C TYR A 111 16.95 -14.76 1.10
N ARG A 112 17.85 -14.86 0.13
CA ARG A 112 17.91 -13.98 -1.04
C ARG A 112 17.74 -14.80 -2.31
N SER A 113 16.80 -14.45 -3.17
CA SER A 113 16.67 -15.13 -4.46
C SER A 113 17.90 -14.86 -5.33
N PRO A 114 18.43 -15.88 -6.07
CA PRO A 114 19.59 -15.71 -6.94
C PRO A 114 19.29 -14.93 -8.22
N ARG A 115 18.02 -14.79 -8.58
CA ARG A 115 17.54 -14.04 -9.73
C ARG A 115 16.60 -12.92 -9.27
N ASP A 116 16.38 -11.93 -10.12
CA ASP A 116 15.43 -10.87 -9.84
C ASP A 116 13.96 -11.36 -9.96
N GLN A 117 13.04 -10.57 -9.44
CA GLN A 117 11.61 -10.91 -9.43
C GLN A 117 11.04 -11.10 -10.85
N ARG A 118 11.54 -10.34 -11.85
CA ARG A 118 11.06 -10.43 -13.24
C ARG A 118 11.35 -11.79 -13.85
N TYR A 119 12.50 -12.38 -13.54
CA TYR A 119 12.84 -13.72 -14.00
C TYR A 119 11.79 -14.75 -13.55
N TYR A 120 11.44 -14.77 -12.28
CA TYR A 120 10.45 -15.69 -11.74
C TYR A 120 9.05 -15.40 -12.27
N LEU A 121 8.69 -14.13 -12.44
CA LEU A 121 7.42 -13.73 -13.01
C LEU A 121 7.29 -14.20 -14.47
N MET A 122 8.34 -14.05 -15.28
CA MET A 122 8.35 -14.54 -16.67
C MET A 122 8.16 -16.05 -16.74
N GLN A 123 8.87 -16.82 -15.90
CA GLN A 123 8.72 -18.27 -15.86
C GLN A 123 7.31 -18.70 -15.44
N GLU A 124 6.71 -18.02 -14.47
CA GLU A 124 5.35 -18.36 -14.05
C GLU A 124 4.31 -18.01 -15.12
N ILE A 125 4.46 -16.88 -15.81
CA ILE A 125 3.60 -16.51 -16.95
C ILE A 125 3.73 -17.53 -18.08
N GLU A 126 4.95 -17.94 -18.42
CA GLU A 126 5.21 -18.96 -19.46
C GLU A 126 4.54 -20.30 -19.10
N LYS A 127 4.67 -20.73 -17.85
CA LYS A 127 4.04 -21.95 -17.33
C LYS A 127 2.51 -21.89 -17.32
N MET A 128 1.94 -20.74 -16.99
CA MET A 128 0.48 -20.54 -16.95
C MET A 128 -0.14 -20.43 -18.36
N GLY A 129 0.63 -19.97 -19.36
CA GLY A 129 0.16 -19.70 -20.73
C GLY A 129 -0.78 -18.52 -20.80
N THR A 130 -1.95 -18.60 -20.17
CA THR A 130 -2.91 -17.50 -20.08
C THR A 130 -2.93 -16.94 -18.67
N VAL A 131 -2.74 -15.63 -18.55
CA VAL A 131 -2.74 -14.93 -17.26
C VAL A 131 -4.07 -14.23 -17.05
N ALA A 132 -4.78 -14.60 -15.99
CA ALA A 132 -6.04 -13.99 -15.58
C ALA A 132 -5.93 -13.54 -14.10
N PRO A 133 -5.30 -12.39 -13.82
CA PRO A 133 -5.08 -11.95 -12.45
C PRO A 133 -6.41 -11.65 -11.74
N LYS A 134 -6.51 -12.07 -10.50
CA LYS A 134 -7.67 -11.81 -9.63
C LYS A 134 -7.20 -11.07 -8.38
N ALA A 135 -8.03 -10.16 -7.90
CA ALA A 135 -7.79 -9.51 -6.62
C ALA A 135 -7.88 -10.53 -5.47
N ASN A 136 -6.98 -10.45 -4.51
CA ASN A 136 -6.97 -11.34 -3.33
C ASN A 136 -8.18 -11.06 -2.41
N ASN A 137 -8.75 -9.84 -2.44
CA ASN A 137 -9.84 -9.41 -1.58
C ASN A 137 -9.59 -9.62 -0.08
N ASN A 138 -8.33 -9.60 0.32
CA ASN A 138 -7.88 -9.85 1.68
C ASN A 138 -7.82 -8.58 2.54
N TRP A 139 -8.15 -7.42 1.96
CA TRP A 139 -8.26 -6.18 2.71
C TRP A 139 -9.27 -5.21 2.09
N LYS A 140 -9.73 -4.25 2.89
CA LYS A 140 -10.62 -3.18 2.44
C LYS A 140 -10.52 -1.95 3.34
N PHE A 141 -10.93 -0.82 2.80
CA PHE A 141 -11.17 0.38 3.59
C PHE A 141 -12.49 0.32 4.34
N ILE A 142 -12.51 0.87 5.55
CA ILE A 142 -13.73 1.02 6.37
C ILE A 142 -13.80 2.44 6.98
N PRO A 143 -15.01 2.96 7.29
CA PRO A 143 -16.33 2.39 6.99
C PRO A 143 -16.67 2.48 5.49
N GLU A 144 -17.27 1.43 4.94
CA GLU A 144 -17.51 1.33 3.49
C GLU A 144 -18.44 2.41 2.94
N ASN A 145 -19.41 2.84 3.74
CA ASN A 145 -20.34 3.92 3.38
C ASN A 145 -19.66 5.29 3.23
N TRP A 146 -18.46 5.48 3.76
CA TRP A 146 -17.63 6.66 3.55
C TRP A 146 -16.64 6.45 2.41
N THR A 147 -15.96 5.32 2.44
CA THR A 147 -14.81 5.07 1.57
C THR A 147 -15.18 4.76 0.13
N LYS A 148 -16.33 4.09 -0.12
CA LYS A 148 -16.77 3.82 -1.49
C LYS A 148 -17.11 5.08 -2.28
N PRO A 149 -17.94 6.03 -1.77
CA PRO A 149 -18.17 7.29 -2.46
C PRO A 149 -16.90 8.13 -2.63
N ALA A 150 -16.06 8.19 -1.61
CA ALA A 150 -14.79 8.92 -1.67
C ALA A 150 -13.84 8.34 -2.72
N ALA A 151 -13.70 7.00 -2.79
CA ALA A 151 -12.88 6.34 -3.80
C ALA A 151 -13.39 6.62 -5.23
N THR A 152 -14.70 6.67 -5.42
CA THR A 152 -15.30 7.04 -6.72
C THR A 152 -14.95 8.47 -7.09
N ARG A 153 -15.11 9.43 -6.18
CA ARG A 153 -14.73 10.85 -6.41
C ARG A 153 -13.25 10.99 -6.74
N ASP A 154 -12.40 10.35 -5.95
CA ASP A 154 -10.94 10.42 -6.14
C ASP A 154 -10.51 9.75 -7.45
N SER A 155 -11.14 8.64 -7.84
CA SER A 155 -10.90 8.00 -9.14
C SER A 155 -11.30 8.89 -10.31
N LEU A 156 -12.44 9.57 -10.23
CA LEU A 156 -12.85 10.54 -11.25
C LEU A 156 -11.86 11.69 -11.35
N LEU A 157 -11.40 12.22 -10.22
CA LEU A 157 -10.39 13.28 -10.20
C LEU A 157 -9.07 12.83 -10.85
N LEU A 158 -8.62 11.61 -10.58
CA LEU A 158 -7.34 11.07 -11.08
C LEU A 158 -7.38 10.69 -12.55
N PHE A 159 -8.50 10.15 -13.04
CA PHE A 159 -8.58 9.51 -14.36
C PHE A 159 -9.45 10.27 -15.37
N SER A 160 -10.19 11.30 -14.96
CA SER A 160 -11.10 12.01 -15.87
C SER A 160 -10.41 12.91 -16.88
N HIS A 161 -9.09 13.02 -16.91
CA HIS A 161 -8.33 13.95 -17.76
C HIS A 161 -8.85 15.40 -17.74
N GLN A 162 -9.54 15.80 -16.71
CA GLN A 162 -9.86 17.22 -16.51
C GLN A 162 -8.54 17.94 -16.25
N ARG A 163 -7.96 18.43 -17.35
CA ARG A 163 -6.83 19.36 -17.29
C ARG A 163 -7.25 20.51 -16.39
N ASN A 164 -6.47 20.77 -15.38
CA ASN A 164 -6.66 21.95 -14.59
C ASN A 164 -6.54 23.15 -15.57
N PRO A 165 -7.51 24.08 -15.63
CA PRO A 165 -7.42 25.24 -16.51
C PRO A 165 -6.15 26.09 -16.32
N LYS A 166 -5.41 25.86 -15.24
CA LYS A 166 -4.13 26.53 -14.97
C LYS A 166 -2.92 25.88 -15.68
N ASP A 167 -3.08 24.71 -16.31
CA ASP A 167 -2.01 24.00 -17.02
C ASP A 167 -1.94 24.35 -18.52
N GLU A 168 -2.77 25.29 -19.00
CA GLU A 168 -2.81 25.80 -20.38
C GLU A 168 -2.00 27.09 -20.59
N LYS A 169 -0.89 27.25 -19.88
CA LYS A 169 0.04 28.36 -20.13
C LYS A 169 1.45 27.88 -20.39
#